data_5e4d9adfd7d6a7dd7e86607e8a1628c6
#
_entry.id   5e4d9adfd7d6a7dd7e86607e8a1628c6
#
_cell.length_a   1.000
_cell.length_b   1.000
_cell.length_c   1.000
_cell.angle_alpha   90.00
_cell.angle_beta   90.00
_cell.angle_gamma   90.00
#
_symmetry.space_group_name_H-M   'P 1'
#
loop_
_entity.id
_entity.type
_entity.pdbx_description
1 polymer ?
#
loop_
_entity_poly.entity_id
_entity_poly.type
_entity_poly.pdbx_seq_one_letter_code
_entity_poly.pdbx_strand_id
1 'polypeptide(L)'
;MLKTRISLIALALVAATQAQANDQAASKGFVEDSSMKLLLRNAYINRDKKHATDDQIEWGQGFIANFSSGFTQGTVGVGVDAFGLYAIRLDGGKGHNGGAGVDFFKPSDTEPANSPHNLARGGAAIKFRVSNTVLKYGDQMPSLPVLQHDDARLLPESFTGTLVTSKEIKGLELNAGRFTQEARKSAEGRDSGGLKSINVFGGSYQFTDNLTAALYTSDVEDVLKKHYLGVNYVHPISDEQSLTLDFNGYKTSIDSKYEREANLTGDRNTIWSLAATYAFGPHSVTIAHQRSTGDTGYNYGWYQDRGGVGDGGSTIYLANSYWSDFNAEDERSWQIGYGLDFSAFGVPGLNYKVAYVRGDNINTHGFGEGKEREIFNQVQYVVQEGPAKDLSVKLRSSFLRTSESVRQNGYNDDGNEVRVFVEYPISIF
;
A
#
# COMPACT_ATOMS: atom_id res chain seq x y z
N MET A 1 31.48 -10.79 -14.52
CA MET A 1 30.19 -11.48 -14.29
C MET A 1 29.23 -10.43 -13.78
N LEU A 2 28.51 -9.77 -14.69
CA LEU A 2 27.49 -8.78 -14.35
C LEU A 2 26.23 -9.57 -13.97
N LYS A 3 25.90 -9.62 -12.70
CA LYS A 3 24.56 -10.06 -12.26
C LYS A 3 23.60 -8.92 -12.57
N THR A 4 22.92 -9.02 -13.69
CA THR A 4 21.85 -8.10 -14.09
C THR A 4 20.77 -8.15 -13.02
N ARG A 5 20.62 -7.05 -12.27
CA ARG A 5 19.53 -6.89 -11.34
C ARG A 5 18.28 -6.60 -12.17
N ILE A 6 17.42 -7.60 -12.34
CA ILE A 6 16.08 -7.43 -12.90
C ILE A 6 15.40 -6.35 -12.06
N SER A 7 15.07 -5.25 -12.73
CA SER A 7 14.47 -4.07 -12.11
C SER A 7 13.15 -4.44 -11.44
N LEU A 8 13.11 -4.24 -10.13
CA LEU A 8 11.99 -4.50 -9.23
C LEU A 8 10.80 -3.55 -9.48
N ILE A 9 10.02 -3.79 -10.51
CA ILE A 9 8.73 -3.12 -10.73
C ILE A 9 7.55 -4.12 -10.65
N ALA A 10 7.83 -5.41 -10.54
CA ALA A 10 6.81 -6.39 -10.14
C ALA A 10 6.95 -6.59 -8.63
N LEU A 11 6.28 -5.76 -7.86
CA LEU A 11 6.50 -5.71 -6.43
C LEU A 11 5.30 -6.10 -5.65
N ALA A 12 5.55 -6.92 -4.78
CA ALA A 12 5.04 -7.15 -3.44
C ALA A 12 4.75 -8.62 -3.11
N LEU A 13 4.92 -9.57 -4.01
CA LEU A 13 4.72 -10.99 -3.69
C LEU A 13 6.01 -11.81 -3.59
N VAL A 14 7.17 -11.21 -3.83
CA VAL A 14 8.44 -11.90 -3.62
C VAL A 14 8.97 -11.59 -2.22
N ALA A 15 8.33 -12.12 -1.20
CA ALA A 15 9.02 -12.40 0.04
C ALA A 15 10.04 -13.49 -0.26
N ALA A 16 11.32 -13.14 -0.20
CA ALA A 16 12.42 -14.06 -0.46
C ALA A 16 12.29 -15.31 0.41
N THR A 17 11.82 -16.38 -0.18
CA THR A 17 11.84 -17.71 0.44
C THR A 17 13.25 -18.26 0.31
N GLN A 18 14.13 -17.87 1.23
CA GLN A 18 15.43 -18.54 1.36
C GLN A 18 15.40 -19.57 2.49
N ALA A 19 15.75 -20.77 2.09
CA ALA A 19 16.28 -21.91 2.87
C ALA A 19 15.63 -22.17 4.25
N GLN A 20 14.98 -23.30 4.33
CA GLN A 20 14.53 -23.97 5.54
C GLN A 20 15.69 -24.48 6.40
N ALA A 21 16.44 -23.57 6.99
CA ALA A 21 16.98 -23.84 8.31
C ALA A 21 15.84 -23.54 9.30
N ASN A 22 15.74 -24.30 10.38
CA ASN A 22 14.87 -23.95 11.49
C ASN A 22 15.31 -22.57 12.01
N ASP A 23 14.59 -21.51 11.66
CA ASP A 23 14.96 -20.12 11.96
C ASP A 23 15.15 -19.93 13.47
N GLN A 24 14.39 -20.68 14.30
CA GLN A 24 14.54 -20.61 15.75
C GLN A 24 15.85 -21.26 16.21
N ALA A 25 16.27 -22.36 15.62
CA ALA A 25 17.55 -22.98 15.93
C ALA A 25 18.77 -22.14 15.51
N ALA A 26 18.58 -21.28 14.49
CA ALA A 26 19.61 -20.36 14.00
C ALA A 26 19.67 -19.03 14.78
N SER A 27 18.82 -18.82 15.79
CA SER A 27 18.80 -17.60 16.58
C SER A 27 20.11 -17.41 17.35
N LYS A 28 20.76 -16.24 17.16
CA LYS A 28 21.96 -15.87 17.91
C LYS A 28 21.62 -15.29 19.28
N GLY A 29 20.43 -14.70 19.45
CA GLY A 29 19.96 -14.18 20.71
C GLY A 29 19.09 -12.93 20.59
N PHE A 30 18.50 -12.54 21.71
CA PHE A 30 17.61 -11.38 21.77
C PHE A 30 18.30 -10.06 21.37
N VAL A 31 19.56 -9.88 21.79
CA VAL A 31 20.35 -8.66 21.53
C VAL A 31 21.11 -8.78 20.21
N GLU A 32 21.74 -9.93 19.96
CA GLU A 32 22.66 -10.12 18.84
C GLU A 32 21.98 -10.04 17.46
N ASP A 33 20.71 -10.46 17.39
CA ASP A 33 19.89 -10.36 16.16
C ASP A 33 18.99 -9.13 16.17
N SER A 34 19.18 -8.20 17.11
CA SER A 34 18.36 -6.99 17.14
C SER A 34 18.78 -5.97 16.07
N SER A 35 17.82 -5.16 15.65
CA SER A 35 18.04 -4.09 14.70
C SER A 35 17.22 -2.86 15.04
N MET A 36 17.77 -1.68 14.78
CA MET A 36 17.07 -0.41 14.89
C MET A 36 17.29 0.41 13.63
N LYS A 37 16.19 0.86 13.04
CA LYS A 37 16.19 1.69 11.83
C LYS A 37 15.42 2.95 12.08
N LEU A 38 15.93 4.06 11.54
CA LEU A 38 15.25 5.35 11.50
C LEU A 38 15.07 5.76 10.05
N LEU A 39 13.83 5.99 9.61
CA LEU A 39 13.54 6.59 8.32
C LEU A 39 13.20 8.07 8.53
N LEU A 40 13.98 8.95 7.91
CA LEU A 40 13.64 10.36 7.76
C LEU A 40 12.86 10.52 6.47
N ARG A 41 11.62 11.02 6.54
CA ARG A 41 10.74 11.22 5.38
C ARG A 41 10.30 12.66 5.30
N ASN A 42 10.75 13.37 4.29
CA ASN A 42 10.17 14.65 3.91
C ASN A 42 9.15 14.40 2.80
N ALA A 43 7.92 14.81 3.00
CA ALA A 43 6.84 14.56 2.06
C ALA A 43 6.06 15.84 1.76
N TYR A 44 5.85 16.11 0.48
CA TYR A 44 5.02 17.19 -0.03
C TYR A 44 4.01 16.62 -1.01
N ILE A 45 2.74 16.95 -0.84
CA ILE A 45 1.66 16.62 -1.78
C ILE A 45 0.86 17.88 -2.06
N ASN A 46 0.63 18.13 -3.34
CA ASN A 46 -0.26 19.18 -3.86
C ASN A 46 -1.26 18.56 -4.81
N ARG A 47 -2.54 18.78 -4.56
CA ARG A 47 -3.68 18.42 -5.41
C ARG A 47 -4.40 19.69 -5.84
N ASP A 48 -4.16 20.10 -7.09
CA ASP A 48 -4.85 21.19 -7.77
C ASP A 48 -6.16 20.62 -8.36
N LYS A 49 -7.28 20.85 -7.68
CA LYS A 49 -8.61 20.42 -8.07
C LYS A 49 -9.19 21.37 -9.12
N LYS A 50 -10.01 20.86 -10.06
CA LYS A 50 -10.47 21.65 -11.21
C LYS A 50 -11.88 22.21 -11.06
N HIS A 51 -12.81 21.54 -10.47
CA HIS A 51 -14.23 21.88 -10.52
C HIS A 51 -14.80 22.28 -9.15
N ALA A 52 -14.46 23.52 -8.69
CA ALA A 52 -15.01 24.12 -7.48
C ALA A 52 -14.78 23.35 -6.16
N THR A 53 -13.84 22.44 -6.15
CA THR A 53 -13.35 21.77 -4.95
C THR A 53 -12.06 22.46 -4.50
N ASP A 54 -11.88 22.66 -3.21
CA ASP A 54 -10.69 23.30 -2.66
C ASP A 54 -9.44 22.47 -2.93
N ASP A 55 -8.34 23.16 -3.23
CA ASP A 55 -7.02 22.54 -3.36
C ASP A 55 -6.56 21.93 -2.02
N GLN A 56 -5.77 20.88 -2.12
CA GLN A 56 -5.22 20.19 -0.97
C GLN A 56 -3.70 20.21 -1.04
N ILE A 57 -3.06 20.87 -0.05
CA ILE A 57 -1.60 21.00 0.01
C ILE A 57 -1.15 20.72 1.43
N GLU A 58 -0.24 19.76 1.59
CA GLU A 58 0.45 19.52 2.85
C GLU A 58 1.92 19.20 2.62
N TRP A 59 2.76 19.72 3.52
CA TRP A 59 4.18 19.47 3.56
C TRP A 59 4.60 19.13 4.99
N GLY A 60 5.29 18.03 5.17
CA GLY A 60 5.69 17.56 6.49
C GLY A 60 7.03 16.84 6.50
N GLN A 61 7.62 16.80 7.69
CA GLN A 61 8.79 16.00 8.02
C GLN A 61 8.40 14.89 8.98
N GLY A 62 8.55 13.64 8.57
CA GLY A 62 8.34 12.44 9.37
C GLY A 62 9.65 11.82 9.87
N PHE A 63 9.59 11.25 11.07
CA PHE A 63 10.63 10.44 11.71
C PHE A 63 9.98 9.11 12.09
N ILE A 64 10.44 8.02 11.49
CA ILE A 64 9.86 6.70 11.63
C ILE A 64 10.95 5.78 12.19
N ALA A 65 10.93 5.53 13.50
CA ALA A 65 11.86 4.65 14.19
C ALA A 65 11.25 3.27 14.34
N ASN A 66 11.97 2.23 13.92
CA ASN A 66 11.56 0.84 14.05
C ASN A 66 12.66 0.05 14.76
N PHE A 67 12.29 -0.61 15.84
CA PHE A 67 13.14 -1.54 16.58
C PHE A 67 12.57 -2.95 16.48
N SER A 68 13.44 -3.91 16.22
CA SER A 68 13.11 -5.35 16.27
C SER A 68 14.20 -6.07 17.02
N SER A 69 13.87 -6.71 18.15
CA SER A 69 14.81 -7.59 18.84
C SER A 69 15.04 -8.88 18.05
N GLY A 70 16.15 -9.56 18.29
CA GLY A 70 16.25 -10.98 17.98
C GLY A 70 15.27 -11.81 18.83
N PHE A 71 15.33 -13.12 18.66
CA PHE A 71 14.61 -14.07 19.52
C PHE A 71 15.56 -14.68 20.54
N THR A 72 15.09 -14.93 21.77
CA THR A 72 15.84 -15.72 22.72
C THR A 72 16.13 -17.11 22.14
N GLN A 73 17.25 -17.70 22.54
CA GLN A 73 17.62 -19.06 22.16
C GLN A 73 16.70 -20.09 22.85
N GLY A 74 16.71 -21.33 22.37
CA GLY A 74 15.91 -22.44 22.90
C GLY A 74 14.80 -22.87 21.92
N THR A 75 13.93 -23.77 22.38
CA THR A 75 12.84 -24.30 21.53
C THR A 75 11.81 -23.25 21.20
N VAL A 76 11.54 -22.34 22.14
CA VAL A 76 10.63 -21.20 21.96
C VAL A 76 11.44 -19.93 22.10
N GLY A 77 11.54 -19.16 21.04
CA GLY A 77 12.13 -17.83 21.05
C GLY A 77 11.12 -16.77 21.42
N VAL A 78 11.54 -15.81 22.24
CA VAL A 78 10.75 -14.62 22.60
C VAL A 78 11.48 -13.39 22.13
N GLY A 79 10.76 -12.45 21.55
CA GLY A 79 11.28 -11.17 21.10
C GLY A 79 10.22 -10.06 21.20
N VAL A 80 10.64 -8.85 20.90
CA VAL A 80 9.77 -7.67 20.85
C VAL A 80 10.05 -6.83 19.62
N ASP A 81 9.01 -6.20 19.09
CA ASP A 81 9.11 -5.15 18.10
C ASP A 81 8.54 -3.86 18.72
N ALA A 82 9.08 -2.72 18.34
CA ALA A 82 8.54 -1.43 18.74
C ALA A 82 8.74 -0.41 17.60
N PHE A 83 7.85 0.57 17.53
CA PHE A 83 8.04 1.70 16.65
C PHE A 83 7.71 3.01 17.37
N GLY A 84 8.37 4.08 16.92
CA GLY A 84 8.08 5.45 17.31
C GLY A 84 7.92 6.30 16.05
N LEU A 85 6.82 7.03 15.96
CA LEU A 85 6.47 7.89 14.84
C LEU A 85 6.37 9.32 15.34
N TYR A 86 7.01 10.25 14.64
CA TYR A 86 6.88 11.67 14.91
C TYR A 86 6.84 12.44 13.60
N ALA A 87 5.95 13.40 13.48
CA ALA A 87 5.85 14.27 12.33
C ALA A 87 5.76 15.74 12.74
N ILE A 88 6.34 16.60 11.91
CA ILE A 88 6.28 18.05 12.04
C ILE A 88 5.66 18.59 10.74
N ARG A 89 4.63 19.42 10.87
CA ARG A 89 4.04 20.14 9.76
C ARG A 89 4.96 21.30 9.37
N LEU A 90 5.38 21.32 8.11
CA LEU A 90 6.20 22.38 7.55
C LEU A 90 5.34 23.43 6.86
N ASP A 91 4.29 22.97 6.13
CA ASP A 91 3.25 23.79 5.53
C ASP A 91 1.95 22.99 5.37
N GLY A 92 0.87 23.67 5.16
CA GLY A 92 -0.48 23.09 5.13
C GLY A 92 -1.24 23.48 6.39
N GLY A 93 -2.37 24.00 6.32
CA GLY A 93 -3.17 24.51 7.40
C GLY A 93 -4.32 25.31 6.83
N LYS A 94 -4.76 26.32 7.54
CA LYS A 94 -5.88 27.15 7.10
C LYS A 94 -5.62 27.74 5.73
N GLY A 95 -6.50 27.42 4.76
CA GLY A 95 -6.41 27.88 3.37
C GLY A 95 -5.56 27.00 2.44
N HIS A 96 -4.93 25.94 2.94
CA HIS A 96 -4.09 25.07 2.13
C HIS A 96 -4.60 23.63 2.02
N ASN A 97 -5.33 23.11 2.99
CA ASN A 97 -5.69 21.71 3.03
C ASN A 97 -7.16 21.39 2.68
N GLY A 98 -7.90 22.35 2.10
CA GLY A 98 -9.26 22.11 1.58
C GLY A 98 -10.21 21.45 2.59
N GLY A 99 -10.00 21.67 3.90
CA GLY A 99 -10.77 21.08 4.97
C GLY A 99 -10.35 19.68 5.38
N ALA A 100 -9.96 18.80 4.46
CA ALA A 100 -9.59 17.42 4.74
C ALA A 100 -8.07 17.13 4.59
N GLY A 101 -7.33 18.02 3.92
CA GLY A 101 -5.92 17.86 3.64
C GLY A 101 -5.62 16.67 2.71
N VAL A 102 -4.39 16.18 2.80
CA VAL A 102 -3.95 14.95 2.13
C VAL A 102 -3.63 13.82 3.13
N ASP A 103 -4.16 13.95 4.33
CA ASP A 103 -4.06 12.97 5.42
C ASP A 103 -2.65 12.81 6.01
N PHE A 104 -1.89 13.93 6.07
CA PHE A 104 -0.66 13.97 6.85
C PHE A 104 -0.94 14.27 8.31
N PHE A 105 -1.86 15.21 8.57
CA PHE A 105 -2.27 15.63 9.90
C PHE A 105 -3.80 15.63 10.00
N LYS A 106 -4.34 15.09 11.08
CA LYS A 106 -5.79 15.10 11.29
C LYS A 106 -6.29 16.54 11.36
N PRO A 107 -7.30 16.93 10.55
CA PRO A 107 -7.94 18.23 10.69
C PRO A 107 -8.55 18.41 12.09
N SER A 108 -8.63 19.64 12.59
CA SER A 108 -9.36 19.96 13.81
C SER A 108 -10.86 19.74 13.61
N ASP A 109 -11.53 19.13 14.57
CA ASP A 109 -12.98 18.94 14.54
C ASP A 109 -13.75 20.27 14.58
N THR A 110 -13.14 21.32 15.18
CA THR A 110 -13.73 22.67 15.28
C THR A 110 -13.32 23.60 14.15
N GLU A 111 -12.13 23.37 13.59
CA GLU A 111 -11.58 24.13 12.47
C GLU A 111 -10.94 23.15 11.48
N PRO A 112 -11.71 22.53 10.57
CA PRO A 112 -11.20 21.51 9.64
C PRO A 112 -9.98 21.95 8.81
N ALA A 113 -9.88 23.27 8.50
CA ALA A 113 -8.74 23.83 7.80
C ALA A 113 -7.52 24.10 8.71
N ASN A 114 -7.55 23.72 9.98
CA ASN A 114 -6.46 23.97 10.93
C ASN A 114 -5.93 22.66 11.53
N SER A 115 -5.03 22.01 10.82
CA SER A 115 -4.39 20.77 11.26
C SER A 115 -3.35 21.02 12.36
N PRO A 116 -3.05 20.05 13.24
CA PRO A 116 -2.04 20.17 14.28
C PRO A 116 -0.63 20.43 13.70
N HIS A 117 0.24 21.05 14.51
CA HIS A 117 1.62 21.35 14.09
C HIS A 117 2.55 20.13 14.14
N ASN A 118 2.21 19.15 14.94
CA ASN A 118 2.96 17.91 15.08
C ASN A 118 2.03 16.75 15.37
N LEU A 119 2.55 15.56 15.19
CA LEU A 119 1.87 14.30 15.45
C LEU A 119 2.88 13.33 16.04
N ALA A 120 2.51 12.63 17.12
CA ALA A 120 3.36 11.61 17.73
C ALA A 120 2.55 10.35 18.03
N ARG A 121 3.12 9.19 17.71
CA ARG A 121 2.55 7.88 18.01
C ARG A 121 3.64 6.84 18.22
N GLY A 122 3.40 5.88 19.10
CA GLY A 122 4.26 4.72 19.29
C GLY A 122 3.45 3.45 19.45
N GLY A 123 4.10 2.32 19.22
CA GLY A 123 3.49 1.01 19.39
C GLY A 123 4.54 -0.04 19.67
N ALA A 124 4.09 -1.17 20.22
CA ALA A 124 4.94 -2.31 20.51
C ALA A 124 4.17 -3.63 20.36
N ALA A 125 4.90 -4.69 20.03
CA ALA A 125 4.40 -6.04 19.95
C ALA A 125 5.39 -7.02 20.58
N ILE A 126 4.86 -8.02 21.29
CA ILE A 126 5.62 -9.20 21.69
C ILE A 126 5.54 -10.24 20.57
N LYS A 127 6.63 -10.97 20.34
CA LYS A 127 6.68 -12.04 19.34
C LYS A 127 7.26 -13.32 19.90
N PHE A 128 6.69 -14.43 19.48
CA PHE A 128 7.12 -15.78 19.82
C PHE A 128 7.46 -16.54 18.55
N ARG A 129 8.53 -17.30 18.56
CA ARG A 129 8.91 -18.15 17.43
C ARG A 129 9.16 -19.57 17.86
N VAL A 130 8.57 -20.51 17.13
CA VAL A 130 8.85 -21.94 17.22
C VAL A 130 9.13 -22.42 15.82
N SER A 131 10.29 -23.04 15.60
CA SER A 131 10.73 -23.43 14.25
C SER A 131 10.70 -22.23 13.28
N ASN A 132 9.90 -22.30 12.23
CA ASN A 132 9.70 -21.25 11.24
C ASN A 132 8.32 -20.58 11.37
N THR A 133 7.67 -20.71 12.52
CA THR A 133 6.37 -20.11 12.81
C THR A 133 6.53 -19.01 13.85
N VAL A 134 6.06 -17.81 13.53
CA VAL A 134 6.07 -16.63 14.39
C VAL A 134 4.63 -16.23 14.74
N LEU A 135 4.37 -16.07 16.03
CA LEU A 135 3.18 -15.40 16.55
C LEU A 135 3.60 -14.02 17.05
N LYS A 136 2.91 -12.97 16.61
CA LYS A 136 3.09 -11.59 17.06
C LYS A 136 1.78 -11.05 17.64
N TYR A 137 1.86 -10.39 18.79
CA TYR A 137 0.72 -9.75 19.45
C TYR A 137 1.09 -8.32 19.88
N GLY A 138 0.27 -7.37 19.50
CA GLY A 138 0.42 -5.95 19.79
C GLY A 138 0.27 -5.08 18.56
N ASP A 139 0.90 -3.89 18.60
CA ASP A 139 0.86 -2.93 17.52
C ASP A 139 1.82 -3.34 16.40
N GLN A 140 1.31 -3.42 15.18
CA GLN A 140 2.07 -3.90 14.03
C GLN A 140 1.55 -3.29 12.72
N MET A 141 2.36 -3.38 11.69
CA MET A 141 2.08 -2.86 10.35
C MET A 141 1.97 -4.05 9.38
N PRO A 142 0.79 -4.70 9.29
CA PRO A 142 0.59 -5.85 8.41
C PRO A 142 0.74 -5.47 6.95
N SER A 143 1.20 -6.42 6.13
CA SER A 143 1.33 -6.27 4.68
C SER A 143 0.80 -7.53 4.00
N LEU A 144 -0.52 -7.67 4.03
CA LEU A 144 -1.25 -8.80 3.42
C LEU A 144 -2.21 -8.25 2.36
N PRO A 145 -2.51 -8.98 1.29
CA PRO A 145 -3.37 -8.49 0.21
C PRO A 145 -4.79 -8.09 0.64
N VAL A 146 -5.23 -8.57 1.80
CA VAL A 146 -6.55 -8.28 2.38
C VAL A 146 -6.49 -7.41 3.64
N LEU A 147 -5.30 -7.09 4.12
CA LEU A 147 -5.02 -6.16 5.21
C LEU A 147 -3.60 -5.62 5.08
N GLN A 148 -3.45 -4.45 4.49
CA GLN A 148 -2.18 -3.76 4.39
C GLN A 148 -2.28 -2.41 5.08
N HIS A 149 -1.31 -2.09 5.94
CA HIS A 149 -1.18 -0.75 6.47
C HIS A 149 -0.89 0.24 5.34
N ASP A 150 -1.49 1.42 5.39
CA ASP A 150 -1.17 2.48 4.43
C ASP A 150 0.12 3.20 4.86
N ASP A 151 1.09 3.23 3.96
CA ASP A 151 2.36 3.98 4.08
C ASP A 151 2.55 4.98 2.91
N ALA A 152 1.45 5.38 2.26
CA ALA A 152 1.48 6.29 1.10
C ALA A 152 1.49 7.78 1.48
N ARG A 153 1.65 8.10 2.77
CA ARG A 153 1.65 9.45 3.31
C ARG A 153 2.90 9.72 4.17
N LEU A 154 2.81 10.67 5.09
CA LEU A 154 3.93 11.11 5.93
C LEU A 154 4.34 10.06 6.97
N LEU A 155 3.36 9.51 7.70
CA LEU A 155 3.53 8.42 8.66
C LEU A 155 2.73 7.19 8.24
N PRO A 156 3.18 5.98 8.58
CA PRO A 156 2.44 4.76 8.32
C PRO A 156 1.26 4.57 9.26
N GLU A 157 0.26 3.84 8.81
CA GLU A 157 -0.82 3.28 9.59
C GLU A 157 -0.35 2.09 10.44
N SER A 158 -1.08 1.72 11.48
CA SER A 158 -0.79 0.53 12.28
C SER A 158 -2.07 -0.10 12.81
N PHE A 159 -2.00 -1.40 13.10
CA PHE A 159 -3.10 -2.20 13.63
C PHE A 159 -2.68 -2.90 14.91
N THR A 160 -3.59 -3.03 15.88
CA THR A 160 -3.35 -3.77 17.11
C THR A 160 -4.07 -5.12 17.05
N GLY A 161 -3.33 -6.20 17.24
CA GLY A 161 -3.91 -7.54 17.18
C GLY A 161 -2.87 -8.65 17.20
N THR A 162 -3.32 -9.84 16.81
CA THR A 162 -2.51 -11.05 16.71
C THR A 162 -2.32 -11.44 15.26
N LEU A 163 -1.08 -11.76 14.88
CA LEU A 163 -0.75 -12.35 13.58
C LEU A 163 0.15 -13.57 13.78
N VAL A 164 -0.21 -14.67 13.18
CA VAL A 164 0.63 -15.86 13.02
C VAL A 164 1.11 -15.93 11.58
N THR A 165 2.42 -16.07 11.39
CA THR A 165 3.04 -16.32 10.09
C THR A 165 3.83 -17.62 10.17
N SER A 166 3.54 -18.59 9.33
CA SER A 166 4.19 -19.89 9.29
C SER A 166 4.86 -20.14 7.93
N LYS A 167 6.13 -20.56 7.98
CA LYS A 167 6.95 -20.94 6.82
C LYS A 167 7.54 -22.36 6.98
N GLU A 168 6.81 -23.26 7.63
CA GLU A 168 7.25 -24.64 7.90
C GLU A 168 7.39 -25.49 6.63
N ILE A 169 6.67 -25.15 5.60
CA ILE A 169 6.68 -25.85 4.31
C ILE A 169 7.42 -24.99 3.29
N LYS A 170 8.40 -25.57 2.62
CA LYS A 170 9.19 -24.86 1.60
C LYS A 170 8.31 -24.27 0.52
N GLY A 171 8.52 -22.98 0.23
CA GLY A 171 7.74 -22.22 -0.75
C GLY A 171 6.36 -21.79 -0.26
N LEU A 172 5.88 -22.24 0.92
CA LEU A 172 4.59 -21.87 1.47
C LEU A 172 4.76 -20.89 2.63
N GLU A 173 4.10 -19.73 2.54
CA GLU A 173 3.86 -18.84 3.65
C GLU A 173 2.36 -18.85 3.99
N LEU A 174 2.02 -19.12 5.23
CA LEU A 174 0.65 -19.06 5.75
C LEU A 174 0.53 -17.94 6.77
N ASN A 175 -0.60 -17.23 6.72
CA ASN A 175 -0.92 -16.16 7.64
C ASN A 175 -2.33 -16.36 8.22
N ALA A 176 -2.46 -16.15 9.53
CA ALA A 176 -3.73 -16.12 10.24
C ALA A 176 -3.68 -15.03 11.31
N GLY A 177 -4.69 -14.18 11.39
CA GLY A 177 -4.66 -13.09 12.34
C GLY A 177 -6.03 -12.52 12.70
N ARG A 178 -6.07 -11.80 13.83
CA ARG A 178 -7.21 -11.01 14.28
C ARG A 178 -6.72 -9.69 14.82
N PHE A 179 -7.29 -8.60 14.31
CA PHE A 179 -6.97 -7.24 14.73
C PHE A 179 -8.24 -6.57 15.23
N THR A 180 -8.13 -5.72 16.25
CA THR A 180 -9.27 -5.11 16.93
C THR A 180 -9.15 -3.60 17.07
N GLN A 181 -8.04 -3.01 16.66
CA GLN A 181 -7.82 -1.57 16.67
C GLN A 181 -7.01 -1.16 15.45
N GLU A 182 -7.24 0.06 14.99
CA GLU A 182 -6.54 0.71 13.89
C GLU A 182 -6.11 2.11 14.33
N ALA A 183 -4.86 2.47 14.06
CA ALA A 183 -4.36 3.82 14.20
C ALA A 183 -4.00 4.35 12.81
N ARG A 184 -4.78 5.33 12.31
CA ARG A 184 -4.61 5.94 11.00
C ARG A 184 -3.29 6.68 10.85
N LYS A 185 -2.91 6.97 9.62
CA LYS A 185 -1.71 7.74 9.26
C LYS A 185 -1.59 9.06 10.01
N SER A 186 -2.71 9.79 10.12
CA SER A 186 -2.80 11.13 10.73
C SER A 186 -3.30 11.13 12.17
N ALA A 187 -3.43 9.97 12.81
CA ALA A 187 -3.95 9.86 14.17
C ALA A 187 -2.86 9.84 15.24
N GLU A 188 -3.17 10.41 16.39
CA GLU A 188 -2.46 10.18 17.65
C GLU A 188 -3.11 9.02 18.41
N GLY A 189 -2.31 8.25 19.09
CA GLY A 189 -2.80 7.12 19.87
C GLY A 189 -2.98 5.82 19.08
N ARG A 190 -3.42 4.79 19.81
CA ARG A 190 -3.44 3.41 19.33
C ARG A 190 -4.68 3.07 18.52
N ASP A 191 -5.81 3.67 18.84
CA ASP A 191 -7.07 3.44 18.17
C ASP A 191 -7.70 4.77 17.77
N SER A 192 -7.94 4.94 16.49
CA SER A 192 -8.46 6.18 15.93
C SER A 192 -9.89 6.06 15.41
N GLY A 193 -10.52 4.88 15.52
CA GLY A 193 -11.82 4.86 15.00
C GLY A 193 -12.63 3.58 14.89
N GLY A 194 -12.86 2.85 15.95
CA GLY A 194 -14.01 1.95 15.98
C GLY A 194 -13.92 0.66 15.17
N LEU A 195 -12.74 0.21 14.78
CA LEU A 195 -12.56 -1.15 14.28
C LEU A 195 -13.00 -2.16 15.34
N LYS A 196 -14.07 -2.92 15.09
CA LYS A 196 -14.50 -3.99 15.99
C LYS A 196 -13.55 -5.16 15.91
N SER A 197 -13.45 -5.77 14.76
CA SER A 197 -12.45 -6.78 14.46
C SER A 197 -12.29 -7.00 12.96
N ILE A 198 -11.08 -7.39 12.56
CA ILE A 198 -10.80 -7.97 11.26
C ILE A 198 -10.08 -9.28 11.46
N ASN A 199 -10.63 -10.35 10.90
CA ASN A 199 -10.00 -11.66 10.84
C ASN A 199 -9.38 -11.82 9.45
N VAL A 200 -8.14 -12.31 9.40
CA VAL A 200 -7.43 -12.57 8.15
C VAL A 200 -6.92 -14.00 8.13
N PHE A 201 -7.01 -14.63 6.97
CA PHE A 201 -6.45 -15.96 6.74
C PHE A 201 -6.03 -16.10 5.28
N GLY A 202 -4.92 -16.76 5.04
CA GLY A 202 -4.47 -17.06 3.69
C GLY A 202 -3.00 -17.42 3.62
N GLY A 203 -2.49 -17.45 2.40
CA GLY A 203 -1.09 -17.75 2.17
C GLY A 203 -0.69 -17.54 0.71
N SER A 204 0.61 -17.61 0.50
CA SER A 204 1.24 -17.61 -0.82
C SER A 204 2.09 -18.86 -0.98
N TYR A 205 2.12 -19.40 -2.20
CA TYR A 205 2.92 -20.57 -2.53
C TYR A 205 3.74 -20.32 -3.81
N GLN A 206 5.03 -20.53 -3.68
CA GLN A 206 5.97 -20.51 -4.80
C GLN A 206 6.05 -21.92 -5.42
N PHE A 207 5.34 -22.11 -6.53
CA PHE A 207 5.29 -23.40 -7.24
C PHE A 207 6.61 -23.73 -7.93
N THR A 208 7.21 -22.69 -8.52
CA THR A 208 8.54 -22.74 -9.18
C THR A 208 9.25 -21.42 -8.92
N ASP A 209 10.50 -21.29 -9.35
CA ASP A 209 11.25 -20.03 -9.25
C ASP A 209 10.55 -18.87 -10.01
N ASN A 210 9.66 -19.21 -10.94
CA ASN A 210 9.00 -18.25 -11.82
C ASN A 210 7.48 -18.14 -11.60
N LEU A 211 6.87 -19.00 -10.78
CA LEU A 211 5.43 -19.02 -10.57
C LEU A 211 5.08 -18.97 -9.08
N THR A 212 4.39 -17.92 -8.70
CA THR A 212 3.84 -17.74 -7.34
C THR A 212 2.34 -17.49 -7.43
N ALA A 213 1.57 -18.06 -6.50
CA ALA A 213 0.17 -17.71 -6.32
C ALA A 213 -0.12 -17.43 -4.83
N ALA A 214 -1.14 -16.60 -4.59
CA ALA A 214 -1.59 -16.22 -3.27
C ALA A 214 -3.11 -16.26 -3.18
N LEU A 215 -3.63 -16.76 -2.07
CA LEU A 215 -5.05 -16.80 -1.77
C LEU A 215 -5.26 -16.30 -0.34
N TYR A 216 -6.05 -15.26 -0.17
CA TYR A 216 -6.34 -14.65 1.13
C TYR A 216 -7.82 -14.36 1.29
N THR A 217 -8.25 -14.29 2.54
CA THR A 217 -9.58 -13.81 2.92
C THR A 217 -9.49 -12.92 4.15
N SER A 218 -10.37 -11.92 4.22
CA SER A 218 -10.62 -11.15 5.43
C SER A 218 -12.12 -11.05 5.71
N ASP A 219 -12.44 -10.92 7.00
CA ASP A 219 -13.79 -10.67 7.50
C ASP A 219 -13.70 -9.49 8.48
N VAL A 220 -14.19 -8.35 8.06
CA VAL A 220 -14.29 -7.11 8.88
C VAL A 220 -15.69 -7.10 9.48
N GLU A 221 -15.76 -7.24 10.79
CA GLU A 221 -17.01 -7.38 11.54
C GLU A 221 -17.95 -6.18 11.30
N ASP A 222 -19.18 -6.46 10.87
CA ASP A 222 -20.25 -5.51 10.51
C ASP A 222 -19.90 -4.58 9.32
N VAL A 223 -18.85 -4.89 8.52
CA VAL A 223 -18.45 -4.07 7.38
C VAL A 223 -18.44 -4.87 6.08
N LEU A 224 -17.52 -5.83 5.94
CA LEU A 224 -17.40 -6.61 4.69
C LEU A 224 -16.59 -7.89 4.84
N LYS A 225 -16.75 -8.78 3.87
CA LYS A 225 -15.87 -9.94 3.62
C LYS A 225 -15.16 -9.75 2.28
N LYS A 226 -13.87 -10.02 2.26
CA LYS A 226 -13.04 -9.88 1.07
C LYS A 226 -12.26 -11.17 0.82
N HIS A 227 -12.24 -11.61 -0.44
CA HIS A 227 -11.40 -12.71 -0.92
C HIS A 227 -10.47 -12.18 -1.99
N TYR A 228 -9.23 -12.62 -1.96
CA TYR A 228 -8.19 -12.22 -2.89
C TYR A 228 -7.54 -13.44 -3.53
N LEU A 229 -7.28 -13.34 -4.83
CA LEU A 229 -6.44 -14.25 -5.60
C LEU A 229 -5.39 -13.45 -6.35
N GLY A 230 -4.13 -13.79 -6.16
CA GLY A 230 -3.00 -13.27 -6.93
C GLY A 230 -2.23 -14.39 -7.63
N VAL A 231 -1.79 -14.17 -8.86
CA VAL A 231 -0.89 -15.08 -9.59
C VAL A 231 0.16 -14.24 -10.31
N ASN A 232 1.41 -14.53 -10.06
CA ASN A 232 2.54 -13.90 -10.74
C ASN A 232 3.36 -14.99 -11.46
N TYR A 233 3.61 -14.77 -12.75
CA TYR A 233 4.43 -15.65 -13.58
C TYR A 233 5.46 -14.84 -14.35
N VAL A 234 6.73 -15.20 -14.19
CA VAL A 234 7.85 -14.59 -14.92
C VAL A 234 8.37 -15.59 -15.93
N HIS A 235 8.22 -15.28 -17.22
CA HIS A 235 8.79 -16.07 -18.31
C HIS A 235 10.12 -15.45 -18.73
N PRO A 236 11.27 -16.06 -18.39
CA PRO A 236 12.57 -15.61 -18.88
C PRO A 236 12.68 -15.97 -20.38
N ILE A 237 13.01 -14.98 -21.19
CA ILE A 237 13.20 -15.15 -22.64
C ILE A 237 14.70 -15.24 -22.96
N SER A 238 15.49 -14.39 -22.29
CA SER A 238 16.95 -14.39 -22.34
C SER A 238 17.51 -13.76 -21.06
N ASP A 239 18.84 -13.63 -20.95
CA ASP A 239 19.48 -12.97 -19.80
C ASP A 239 19.06 -11.50 -19.62
N GLU A 240 18.59 -10.85 -20.69
CA GLU A 240 18.20 -9.44 -20.68
C GLU A 240 16.70 -9.21 -20.98
N GLN A 241 15.94 -10.30 -21.18
CA GLN A 241 14.54 -10.20 -21.58
C GLN A 241 13.65 -11.11 -20.75
N SER A 242 12.53 -10.58 -20.30
CA SER A 242 11.51 -11.36 -19.60
C SER A 242 10.11 -10.84 -19.91
N LEU A 243 9.12 -11.73 -19.83
CA LEU A 243 7.70 -11.39 -19.81
C LEU A 243 7.13 -11.76 -18.46
N THR A 244 6.62 -10.77 -17.73
CA THR A 244 5.90 -10.98 -16.47
C THR A 244 4.41 -10.88 -16.73
N LEU A 245 3.66 -11.88 -16.29
CA LEU A 245 2.20 -11.87 -16.23
C LEU A 245 1.77 -11.79 -14.77
N ASP A 246 0.96 -10.79 -14.45
CA ASP A 246 0.49 -10.53 -13.09
C ASP A 246 -1.03 -10.43 -13.08
N PHE A 247 -1.68 -11.34 -12.38
CA PHE A 247 -3.13 -11.36 -12.17
C PHE A 247 -3.43 -11.08 -10.70
N ASN A 248 -4.33 -10.13 -10.45
CA ASN A 248 -4.85 -9.81 -9.13
C ASN A 248 -6.36 -9.66 -9.19
N GLY A 249 -7.06 -10.26 -8.24
CA GLY A 249 -8.52 -10.16 -8.19
C GLY A 249 -9.06 -10.18 -6.77
N TYR A 250 -10.11 -9.40 -6.57
CA TYR A 250 -10.86 -9.30 -5.32
C TYR A 250 -12.33 -9.62 -5.55
N LYS A 251 -12.93 -10.36 -4.62
CA LYS A 251 -14.36 -10.49 -4.48
C LYS A 251 -14.76 -10.00 -3.10
N THR A 252 -15.63 -8.99 -3.06
CA THR A 252 -16.08 -8.33 -1.84
C THR A 252 -17.59 -8.53 -1.67
N SER A 253 -18.01 -8.84 -0.45
CA SER A 253 -19.40 -8.82 -0.02
C SER A 253 -19.53 -7.89 1.18
N ILE A 254 -20.39 -6.89 1.07
CA ILE A 254 -20.58 -5.83 2.07
C ILE A 254 -21.70 -6.23 3.01
N ASP A 255 -21.54 -5.93 4.31
CA ASP A 255 -22.61 -6.17 5.29
C ASP A 255 -23.79 -5.23 5.03
N SER A 256 -25.00 -5.75 5.08
CA SER A 256 -26.23 -5.01 4.76
C SER A 256 -26.50 -3.81 5.70
N LYS A 257 -25.97 -3.85 6.93
CA LYS A 257 -26.07 -2.71 7.85
C LYS A 257 -25.10 -1.60 7.38
N TYR A 258 -23.85 -1.96 7.08
CA TYR A 258 -22.87 -1.00 6.58
C TYR A 258 -23.27 -0.42 5.22
N GLU A 259 -23.80 -1.23 4.30
CA GLU A 259 -24.34 -0.77 3.01
C GLU A 259 -25.34 0.38 3.21
N ARG A 260 -26.31 0.20 4.12
CA ARG A 260 -27.32 1.23 4.42
C ARG A 260 -26.72 2.46 5.12
N GLU A 261 -25.82 2.27 6.09
CA GLU A 261 -25.20 3.35 6.86
C GLU A 261 -24.23 4.20 5.99
N ALA A 262 -23.53 3.56 5.09
CA ALA A 262 -22.62 4.20 4.14
C ALA A 262 -23.33 4.69 2.85
N ASN A 263 -24.65 4.44 2.73
CA ASN A 263 -25.45 4.81 1.56
C ASN A 263 -24.85 4.29 0.25
N LEU A 264 -24.41 3.02 0.27
CA LEU A 264 -23.87 2.37 -0.92
C LEU A 264 -24.98 1.93 -1.86
N THR A 265 -24.65 1.71 -3.12
CA THR A 265 -25.57 1.34 -4.19
C THR A 265 -25.87 -0.16 -4.23
N GLY A 266 -25.07 -0.97 -3.53
CA GLY A 266 -25.20 -2.41 -3.47
C GLY A 266 -24.17 -3.04 -2.54
N ASP A 267 -24.20 -4.37 -2.45
CA ASP A 267 -23.46 -5.14 -1.46
C ASP A 267 -22.38 -6.06 -2.04
N ARG A 268 -22.19 -6.09 -3.37
CA ARG A 268 -21.25 -7.01 -4.03
C ARG A 268 -20.39 -6.32 -5.07
N ASN A 269 -19.10 -6.64 -5.02
CA ASN A 269 -18.16 -6.24 -6.04
C ASN A 269 -17.18 -7.38 -6.37
N THR A 270 -16.86 -7.51 -7.63
CA THR A 270 -15.74 -8.34 -8.11
C THR A 270 -14.88 -7.46 -9.02
N ILE A 271 -13.64 -7.25 -8.62
CA ILE A 271 -12.68 -6.49 -9.42
C ILE A 271 -11.42 -7.32 -9.65
N TRP A 272 -10.88 -7.26 -10.86
CA TRP A 272 -9.65 -7.96 -11.20
C TRP A 272 -8.83 -7.17 -12.22
N SER A 273 -7.53 -7.44 -12.24
CA SER A 273 -6.61 -6.93 -13.25
C SER A 273 -5.69 -8.02 -13.78
N LEU A 274 -5.31 -7.89 -15.04
CA LEU A 274 -4.25 -8.66 -15.67
C LEU A 274 -3.27 -7.69 -16.31
N ALA A 275 -2.00 -7.78 -15.92
CA ALA A 275 -0.91 -7.01 -16.50
C ALA A 275 0.10 -7.92 -17.18
N ALA A 276 0.58 -7.51 -18.34
CA ALA A 276 1.70 -8.11 -19.05
C ALA A 276 2.81 -7.07 -19.18
N THR A 277 3.96 -7.35 -18.58
CA THR A 277 5.13 -6.48 -18.63
C THR A 277 6.26 -7.17 -19.35
N TYR A 278 6.68 -6.61 -20.48
CA TYR A 278 7.86 -7.04 -21.21
C TYR A 278 9.05 -6.17 -20.84
N ALA A 279 10.06 -6.78 -20.25
CA ALA A 279 11.33 -6.14 -19.91
C ALA A 279 12.40 -6.53 -20.92
N PHE A 280 13.20 -5.56 -21.39
CA PHE A 280 14.27 -5.75 -22.36
C PHE A 280 15.39 -4.73 -22.13
N GLY A 281 16.55 -5.20 -21.67
CA GLY A 281 17.63 -4.34 -21.21
C GLY A 281 17.14 -3.36 -20.13
N PRO A 282 17.38 -2.03 -20.28
CA PRO A 282 16.95 -1.03 -19.30
C PRO A 282 15.47 -0.64 -19.43
N HIS A 283 14.74 -1.17 -20.39
CA HIS A 283 13.39 -0.77 -20.73
C HIS A 283 12.34 -1.77 -20.23
N SER A 284 11.15 -1.28 -19.91
CA SER A 284 9.98 -2.12 -19.69
C SER A 284 8.74 -1.50 -20.31
N VAL A 285 7.88 -2.31 -20.91
CA VAL A 285 6.57 -1.92 -21.43
C VAL A 285 5.50 -2.75 -20.76
N THR A 286 4.49 -2.11 -20.22
CA THR A 286 3.36 -2.76 -19.56
C THR A 286 2.07 -2.47 -20.33
N ILE A 287 1.27 -3.52 -20.55
CA ILE A 287 -0.13 -3.41 -20.95
C ILE A 287 -0.95 -4.07 -19.86
N ALA A 288 -1.99 -3.40 -19.37
CA ALA A 288 -2.87 -3.97 -18.36
C ALA A 288 -4.33 -3.69 -18.66
N HIS A 289 -5.17 -4.62 -18.23
CA HIS A 289 -6.61 -4.47 -18.22
C HIS A 289 -7.14 -4.72 -16.82
N GLN A 290 -8.10 -3.91 -16.39
CA GLN A 290 -8.79 -4.02 -15.11
C GLN A 290 -10.29 -3.92 -15.32
N ARG A 291 -11.06 -4.70 -14.57
CA ARG A 291 -12.51 -4.75 -14.66
C ARG A 291 -13.12 -4.82 -13.26
N SER A 292 -14.03 -3.91 -12.97
CA SER A 292 -14.94 -3.93 -11.83
C SER A 292 -16.33 -4.37 -12.28
N THR A 293 -17.01 -5.19 -11.52
CA THR A 293 -18.37 -5.69 -11.78
C THR A 293 -19.09 -5.93 -10.47
N GLY A 294 -20.40 -5.76 -10.47
CA GLY A 294 -21.25 -5.94 -9.29
C GLY A 294 -22.31 -4.87 -9.22
N ASP A 295 -22.81 -4.59 -8.06
CA ASP A 295 -23.84 -3.58 -7.79
C ASP A 295 -23.30 -2.40 -6.96
N THR A 296 -21.97 -2.35 -6.78
CA THR A 296 -21.23 -1.24 -6.18
C THR A 296 -19.77 -1.23 -6.67
N GLY A 297 -19.05 -0.15 -6.46
CA GLY A 297 -17.60 -0.06 -6.69
C GLY A 297 -16.81 -0.86 -5.65
N TYR A 298 -15.48 -1.02 -5.89
CA TYR A 298 -14.60 -1.67 -4.92
C TYR A 298 -14.53 -0.87 -3.62
N ASN A 299 -14.77 -1.53 -2.50
CA ASN A 299 -14.71 -0.95 -1.16
C ASN A 299 -13.47 -1.44 -0.43
N TYR A 300 -12.66 -0.52 0.10
CA TYR A 300 -11.45 -0.83 0.88
C TYR A 300 -11.76 -1.43 2.24
N GLY A 301 -12.97 -1.20 2.77
CA GLY A 301 -13.37 -1.52 4.11
C GLY A 301 -13.05 -0.36 5.06
N TRP A 302 -13.85 0.68 5.01
CA TRP A 302 -13.79 1.78 5.95
C TRP A 302 -14.13 1.25 7.34
N TYR A 303 -13.11 0.98 8.15
CA TYR A 303 -13.28 0.30 9.44
C TYR A 303 -13.88 1.23 10.51
N GLN A 304 -13.98 2.51 10.21
CA GLN A 304 -14.33 3.52 11.20
C GLN A 304 -15.78 3.94 11.14
N ASP A 305 -16.31 4.25 12.33
CA ASP A 305 -17.67 4.71 12.47
C ASP A 305 -17.85 6.09 11.79
N ARG A 306 -18.89 6.20 11.00
CA ARG A 306 -19.53 7.40 10.43
C ARG A 306 -18.63 8.62 10.17
N GLY A 307 -18.14 8.72 8.96
CA GLY A 307 -17.41 9.90 8.50
C GLY A 307 -15.99 9.99 9.07
N GLY A 308 -15.53 8.95 9.72
CA GLY A 308 -14.13 8.79 10.08
C GLY A 308 -13.27 8.73 8.84
N VAL A 309 -12.11 9.34 8.88
CA VAL A 309 -11.12 9.34 7.81
C VAL A 309 -10.27 8.07 7.95
N GLY A 310 -10.85 6.91 7.92
CA GLY A 310 -10.13 5.65 7.79
C GLY A 310 -10.23 5.21 6.34
N ASP A 311 -9.16 4.77 5.75
CA ASP A 311 -9.15 4.32 4.37
C ASP A 311 -9.09 2.80 4.23
N GLY A 312 -9.22 2.08 5.35
CA GLY A 312 -9.23 0.62 5.35
C GLY A 312 -7.92 0.00 4.90
N GLY A 313 -6.83 0.73 5.06
CA GLY A 313 -5.52 0.35 4.58
C GLY A 313 -5.37 0.52 3.06
N SER A 314 -4.18 0.31 2.57
CA SER A 314 -3.82 0.40 1.15
C SER A 314 -4.03 -0.94 0.43
N THR A 315 -5.16 -1.61 0.66
CA THR A 315 -5.42 -2.97 0.16
C THR A 315 -5.98 -2.97 -1.26
N ILE A 316 -5.16 -2.55 -2.21
CA ILE A 316 -5.46 -2.67 -3.64
C ILE A 316 -4.20 -3.08 -4.41
N TYR A 317 -4.14 -4.35 -4.84
CA TYR A 317 -3.01 -4.90 -5.59
C TYR A 317 -3.31 -4.97 -7.09
N LEU A 318 -4.16 -4.08 -7.58
CA LEU A 318 -4.58 -4.03 -8.97
C LEU A 318 -3.60 -3.22 -9.81
N ALA A 319 -3.55 -3.52 -11.11
CA ALA A 319 -2.56 -2.95 -12.02
C ALA A 319 -2.77 -1.45 -12.30
N ASN A 320 -4.02 -1.00 -12.32
CA ASN A 320 -4.40 0.37 -12.72
C ASN A 320 -4.68 1.23 -11.48
N SER A 321 -3.76 1.24 -10.51
CA SER A 321 -3.89 2.02 -9.28
C SER A 321 -2.76 3.06 -9.18
N TYR A 322 -3.11 4.34 -9.32
CA TYR A 322 -2.18 5.48 -9.24
C TYR A 322 -2.72 6.58 -8.33
N TRP A 323 -3.30 7.67 -8.86
CA TRP A 323 -4.11 8.62 -8.10
C TRP A 323 -5.57 8.15 -8.10
N SER A 324 -6.14 7.84 -9.28
CA SER A 324 -7.35 7.04 -9.36
C SER A 324 -6.99 5.54 -9.32
N ASP A 325 -7.85 4.74 -8.74
CA ASP A 325 -7.72 3.28 -8.69
C ASP A 325 -8.56 2.58 -9.76
N PHE A 326 -9.30 3.33 -10.58
CA PHE A 326 -10.14 2.81 -11.67
C PHE A 326 -11.02 1.66 -11.17
N ASN A 327 -11.69 1.89 -10.04
CA ASN A 327 -12.39 0.86 -9.27
C ASN A 327 -13.88 1.14 -9.05
N ALA A 328 -14.45 2.05 -9.83
CA ALA A 328 -15.87 2.36 -9.79
C ALA A 328 -16.75 1.18 -10.20
N GLU A 329 -18.03 1.28 -9.90
CA GLU A 329 -19.03 0.29 -10.33
C GLU A 329 -19.04 0.16 -11.85
N ASP A 330 -18.98 -1.09 -12.33
CA ASP A 330 -18.96 -1.49 -13.74
C ASP A 330 -17.80 -0.96 -14.59
N GLU A 331 -16.85 -0.28 -13.98
CA GLU A 331 -15.70 0.26 -14.68
C GLU A 331 -14.83 -0.80 -15.32
N ARG A 332 -14.35 -0.48 -16.53
CA ARG A 332 -13.27 -1.21 -17.20
C ARG A 332 -12.20 -0.23 -17.63
N SER A 333 -10.95 -0.57 -17.37
CA SER A 333 -9.82 0.29 -17.69
C SER A 333 -8.70 -0.46 -18.40
N TRP A 334 -7.96 0.30 -19.22
CA TRP A 334 -6.78 -0.14 -19.93
C TRP A 334 -5.60 0.77 -19.61
N GLN A 335 -4.44 0.15 -19.46
CA GLN A 335 -3.18 0.85 -19.25
C GLN A 335 -2.18 0.52 -20.34
N ILE A 336 -1.42 1.53 -20.76
CA ILE A 336 -0.10 1.38 -21.36
C ILE A 336 0.92 2.10 -20.48
N GLY A 337 1.97 1.40 -20.10
CA GLY A 337 3.04 1.90 -19.24
C GLY A 337 4.42 1.70 -19.88
N TYR A 338 5.36 2.56 -19.49
CA TYR A 338 6.77 2.45 -19.87
C TYR A 338 7.64 2.76 -18.66
N GLY A 339 8.69 1.97 -18.48
CA GLY A 339 9.72 2.15 -17.46
C GLY A 339 11.12 2.18 -18.08
N LEU A 340 12.02 2.97 -17.49
CA LEU A 340 13.40 3.11 -17.89
C LEU A 340 14.32 3.13 -16.67
N ASP A 341 15.32 2.24 -16.67
CA ASP A 341 16.44 2.24 -15.73
C ASP A 341 17.66 2.93 -16.37
N PHE A 342 18.08 4.05 -15.81
CA PHE A 342 19.18 4.83 -16.34
C PHE A 342 20.57 4.27 -15.99
N SER A 343 20.67 3.16 -15.28
CA SER A 343 21.95 2.52 -14.96
C SER A 343 22.73 2.18 -16.23
N ALA A 344 22.04 1.74 -17.28
CA ALA A 344 22.65 1.47 -18.59
C ALA A 344 23.19 2.73 -19.31
N PHE A 345 22.76 3.92 -18.86
CA PHE A 345 23.19 5.20 -19.41
C PHE A 345 24.15 5.95 -18.46
N GLY A 346 24.75 5.23 -17.50
CA GLY A 346 25.75 5.77 -16.59
C GLY A 346 25.19 6.54 -15.39
N VAL A 347 23.87 6.45 -15.13
CA VAL A 347 23.22 7.08 -13.97
C VAL A 347 22.52 6.01 -13.12
N PRO A 348 23.27 5.14 -12.42
CA PRO A 348 22.70 4.11 -11.57
C PRO A 348 21.87 4.73 -10.44
N GLY A 349 20.72 4.10 -10.16
CA GLY A 349 19.76 4.58 -9.16
C GLY A 349 18.71 5.55 -9.68
N LEU A 350 18.84 6.07 -10.91
CA LEU A 350 17.80 6.88 -11.55
C LEU A 350 16.84 5.99 -12.33
N ASN A 351 15.54 6.11 -12.04
CA ASN A 351 14.47 5.40 -12.71
C ASN A 351 13.36 6.35 -13.12
N TYR A 352 12.75 6.09 -14.27
CA TYR A 352 11.57 6.78 -14.75
C TYR A 352 10.44 5.81 -15.04
N LYS A 353 9.22 6.20 -14.74
CA LYS A 353 8.01 5.47 -15.08
C LYS A 353 6.93 6.44 -15.56
N VAL A 354 6.26 6.08 -16.65
CA VAL A 354 5.05 6.77 -17.13
C VAL A 354 3.98 5.73 -17.39
N ALA A 355 2.72 6.08 -17.11
CA ALA A 355 1.57 5.27 -17.48
C ALA A 355 0.43 6.17 -17.98
N TYR A 356 -0.29 5.73 -18.98
CA TYR A 356 -1.58 6.24 -19.38
C TYR A 356 -2.63 5.20 -19.09
N VAL A 357 -3.62 5.58 -18.29
CA VAL A 357 -4.77 4.73 -17.96
C VAL A 357 -6.04 5.41 -18.45
N ARG A 358 -6.96 4.63 -19.00
CA ARG A 358 -8.29 5.07 -19.40
C ARG A 358 -9.33 4.10 -18.92
N GLY A 359 -10.30 4.61 -18.14
CA GLY A 359 -11.50 3.92 -17.70
C GLY A 359 -12.75 4.39 -18.45
N ASP A 360 -13.67 3.49 -18.69
CA ASP A 360 -14.99 3.77 -19.22
C ASP A 360 -16.03 2.81 -18.61
N ASN A 361 -17.30 2.96 -19.03
CA ASN A 361 -18.42 2.13 -18.58
C ASN A 361 -18.73 2.27 -17.07
N ILE A 362 -18.36 3.39 -16.46
CA ILE A 362 -18.66 3.67 -15.04
C ILE A 362 -20.17 3.89 -14.91
N ASN A 363 -20.83 3.14 -14.02
CA ASN A 363 -22.21 3.36 -13.66
C ASN A 363 -22.33 4.60 -12.76
N THR A 364 -22.97 5.64 -13.25
CA THR A 364 -23.16 6.90 -12.54
C THR A 364 -24.60 7.12 -12.07
N HIS A 365 -25.40 6.05 -12.00
CA HIS A 365 -26.75 6.06 -11.44
C HIS A 365 -27.66 7.17 -11.99
N GLY A 366 -27.67 7.35 -13.31
CA GLY A 366 -28.59 8.26 -14.01
C GLY A 366 -27.93 9.51 -14.58
N PHE A 367 -26.66 9.79 -14.34
CA PHE A 367 -25.94 10.93 -14.92
C PHE A 367 -25.29 10.61 -16.29
N GLY A 368 -25.53 9.41 -16.84
CA GLY A 368 -24.95 8.95 -18.11
C GLY A 368 -23.69 8.09 -17.91
N GLU A 369 -23.12 7.58 -18.99
CA GLU A 369 -21.91 6.75 -18.96
C GLU A 369 -20.73 7.55 -18.41
N GLY A 370 -20.12 7.06 -17.34
CA GLY A 370 -18.94 7.69 -16.76
C GLY A 370 -17.64 7.23 -17.40
N LYS A 371 -16.67 8.13 -17.43
CA LYS A 371 -15.32 7.90 -17.98
C LYS A 371 -14.28 8.65 -17.17
N GLU A 372 -13.10 8.04 -17.02
CA GLU A 372 -11.95 8.73 -16.46
C GLU A 372 -10.65 8.36 -17.20
N ARG A 373 -9.62 9.16 -17.04
CA ARG A 373 -8.29 8.89 -17.58
C ARG A 373 -7.22 9.57 -16.73
N GLU A 374 -6.07 8.92 -16.63
CA GLU A 374 -4.94 9.46 -15.90
C GLU A 374 -3.65 9.33 -16.72
N ILE A 375 -2.81 10.38 -16.68
CA ILE A 375 -1.41 10.31 -17.08
C ILE A 375 -0.60 10.38 -15.78
N PHE A 376 0.07 9.30 -15.47
CA PHE A 376 0.96 9.18 -14.31
C PHE A 376 2.41 9.26 -14.75
N ASN A 377 3.24 9.99 -13.99
CA ASN A 377 4.69 10.03 -14.16
C ASN A 377 5.38 9.87 -12.81
N GLN A 378 6.51 9.19 -12.80
CA GLN A 378 7.39 9.09 -11.65
C GLN A 378 8.85 9.13 -12.08
N VAL A 379 9.64 9.97 -11.41
CA VAL A 379 11.10 9.95 -11.43
C VAL A 379 11.56 9.61 -10.02
N GLN A 380 12.50 8.69 -9.89
CA GLN A 380 13.11 8.35 -8.60
C GLN A 380 14.62 8.23 -8.78
N TYR A 381 15.35 8.86 -7.88
CA TYR A 381 16.80 8.71 -7.77
C TYR A 381 17.16 8.22 -6.37
N VAL A 382 18.02 7.21 -6.30
CA VAL A 382 18.60 6.71 -5.06
C VAL A 382 20.11 6.88 -5.12
N VAL A 383 20.67 7.58 -4.15
CA VAL A 383 22.11 7.81 -4.04
C VAL A 383 22.82 6.48 -3.80
N GLN A 384 23.78 6.14 -4.67
CA GLN A 384 24.39 4.81 -4.69
C GLN A 384 25.58 4.66 -3.73
N GLU A 385 26.28 5.76 -3.42
CA GLU A 385 27.49 5.75 -2.60
C GLU A 385 27.72 7.08 -1.86
N GLY A 386 28.75 7.14 -1.04
CA GLY A 386 29.11 8.33 -0.25
C GLY A 386 28.27 8.48 1.03
N PRO A 387 28.41 9.64 1.72
CA PRO A 387 27.76 9.87 3.02
C PRO A 387 26.23 9.87 2.98
N ALA A 388 25.64 10.15 1.82
CA ALA A 388 24.20 10.15 1.61
C ALA A 388 23.70 8.88 0.88
N LYS A 389 24.47 7.80 0.91
CA LYS A 389 24.05 6.53 0.31
C LYS A 389 22.67 6.13 0.81
N ASP A 390 21.83 5.59 -0.09
CA ASP A 390 20.44 5.19 0.12
C ASP A 390 19.44 6.36 0.32
N LEU A 391 19.89 7.63 0.28
CA LEU A 391 18.98 8.77 0.16
C LEU A 391 18.20 8.65 -1.15
N SER A 392 16.86 8.65 -1.05
CA SER A 392 15.94 8.56 -2.18
C SER A 392 15.19 9.87 -2.37
N VAL A 393 15.14 10.35 -3.61
CA VAL A 393 14.25 11.44 -4.02
C VAL A 393 13.28 10.90 -5.06
N LYS A 394 11.99 11.02 -4.79
CA LYS A 394 10.92 10.53 -5.65
C LYS A 394 9.94 11.67 -5.95
N LEU A 395 9.80 11.98 -7.23
CA LEU A 395 8.81 12.91 -7.76
C LEU A 395 7.75 12.12 -8.51
N ARG A 396 6.48 12.34 -8.17
CA ARG A 396 5.32 11.80 -8.88
C ARG A 396 4.43 12.93 -9.37
N SER A 397 3.84 12.77 -10.54
CA SER A 397 2.77 13.66 -10.99
C SER A 397 1.68 12.85 -11.68
N SER A 398 0.43 13.25 -11.44
CA SER A 398 -0.76 12.67 -12.04
C SER A 398 -1.66 13.76 -12.62
N PHE A 399 -2.17 13.52 -13.82
CA PHE A 399 -3.15 14.37 -14.49
C PHE A 399 -4.42 13.57 -14.69
N LEU A 400 -5.34 13.68 -13.73
CA LEU A 400 -6.63 12.97 -13.74
C LEU A 400 -7.70 13.82 -14.40
N ARG A 401 -8.47 13.21 -15.31
CA ARG A 401 -9.62 13.85 -15.99
C ARG A 401 -10.79 12.90 -15.98
N THR A 402 -11.94 13.39 -15.52
CA THR A 402 -13.18 12.64 -15.41
C THR A 402 -14.28 13.27 -16.28
N SER A 403 -15.27 12.48 -16.69
CA SER A 403 -16.47 13.01 -17.34
C SER A 403 -17.33 13.79 -16.34
N GLU A 404 -18.19 14.66 -16.86
CA GLU A 404 -19.15 15.39 -16.02
C GLU A 404 -20.07 14.45 -15.23
N SER A 405 -20.49 13.34 -15.83
CA SER A 405 -21.30 12.31 -15.19
C SER A 405 -20.64 11.70 -13.94
N VAL A 406 -19.32 11.47 -13.98
CA VAL A 406 -18.54 10.97 -12.83
C VAL A 406 -18.49 12.02 -11.72
N ARG A 407 -18.27 13.29 -12.04
CA ARG A 407 -18.25 14.38 -11.06
C ARG A 407 -19.63 14.61 -10.42
N GLN A 408 -20.69 14.57 -11.22
CA GLN A 408 -22.07 14.71 -10.72
C GLN A 408 -22.48 13.54 -9.80
N ASN A 409 -21.98 12.35 -10.06
CA ASN A 409 -22.16 11.20 -9.18
C ASN A 409 -21.31 11.29 -7.89
N GLY A 410 -20.27 12.16 -7.85
CA GLY A 410 -19.38 12.33 -6.71
C GLY A 410 -18.32 11.24 -6.56
N TYR A 411 -18.12 10.40 -7.59
CA TYR A 411 -17.14 9.32 -7.50
C TYR A 411 -15.70 9.85 -7.52
N ASN A 412 -15.37 10.73 -8.44
CA ASN A 412 -14.01 11.27 -8.59
C ASN A 412 -14.02 12.66 -9.23
N ASP A 413 -13.02 13.48 -8.90
CA ASP A 413 -12.84 14.83 -9.41
C ASP A 413 -11.65 14.93 -10.36
N ASP A 414 -11.73 15.88 -11.31
CA ASP A 414 -10.58 16.29 -12.13
C ASP A 414 -9.53 16.99 -11.28
N GLY A 415 -8.26 16.73 -11.57
CA GLY A 415 -7.19 17.45 -10.92
C GLY A 415 -5.82 17.14 -11.47
N ASN A 416 -4.84 17.84 -10.91
CA ASN A 416 -3.43 17.55 -11.09
C ASN A 416 -2.84 17.30 -9.71
N GLU A 417 -2.09 16.22 -9.56
CA GLU A 417 -1.39 15.91 -8.31
C GLU A 417 0.12 15.92 -8.54
N VAL A 418 0.84 16.52 -7.60
CA VAL A 418 2.30 16.42 -7.50
C VAL A 418 2.65 15.92 -6.10
N ARG A 419 3.49 14.88 -6.03
CA ARG A 419 4.07 14.37 -4.78
C ARG A 419 5.58 14.38 -4.87
N VAL A 420 6.21 14.90 -3.82
CA VAL A 420 7.66 14.83 -3.63
C VAL A 420 7.94 14.11 -2.32
N PHE A 421 8.73 13.05 -2.39
CA PHE A 421 9.22 12.33 -1.23
C PHE A 421 10.75 12.35 -1.24
N VAL A 422 11.34 12.78 -0.13
CA VAL A 422 12.76 12.63 0.15
C VAL A 422 12.89 11.73 1.37
N GLU A 423 13.49 10.56 1.17
CA GLU A 423 13.56 9.52 2.20
C GLU A 423 15.01 9.12 2.44
N TYR A 424 15.42 9.08 3.71
CA TYR A 424 16.76 8.67 4.12
C TYR A 424 16.67 7.59 5.21
N PRO A 425 16.89 6.31 4.87
CA PRO A 425 16.95 5.25 5.85
C PRO A 425 18.31 5.24 6.55
N ILE A 426 18.29 5.19 7.88
CA ILE A 426 19.48 5.12 8.73
C ILE A 426 19.41 3.83 9.53
N SER A 427 20.37 2.92 9.36
CA SER A 427 20.54 1.79 10.26
C SER A 427 21.36 2.24 11.46
N ILE A 428 20.79 2.10 12.66
CA ILE A 428 21.45 2.47 13.91
C ILE A 428 22.35 1.31 14.36
N PHE A 429 21.82 0.07 14.30
CA PHE A 429 22.56 -1.18 14.52
C PHE A 429 21.78 -2.36 13.93
#